data_e2501d81eec9acec66ab9f9187a9723f
#
_entry.id   e2501d81eec9acec66ab9f9187a9723f
#
_cell.length_a   1.000
_cell.length_b   1.000
_cell.length_c   1.000
_cell.angle_alpha   90.00
_cell.angle_beta   90.00
_cell.angle_gamma   90.00
#
_symmetry.space_group_name_H-M   'P 1'
#
loop_
_entity.id
_entity.type
_entity.pdbx_description
1 polymer ?
#
loop_
_entity_poly.entity_id
_entity_poly.type
_entity_poly.pdbx_seq_one_letter_code
_entity_poly.pdbx_strand_id
1 'polypeptide(L)'
;MEFPKELSKTSTFRDIIDNNCVYVDKTDLIAKFAYLKGPFVFFRPRGFGKSTLISSLQDLFEMGLDNFHSLKIGRLWKDKTYKVIKLDFSSFKESSSTEDFKASFNRELFTALKNANLSLNKVQENDGPSDLLSEILMNIDSTDLVLLIDNYDAPLTAVLADKTEFTSRQKILSNFYSTVKSYQGVFRFVFITGEINYFSSSTFSSFNLSEDLSLNSDFGALAGFTEDELECYFSPYIDRACKILNKLNKSNKYTHDNLLSTLKRKYGDYCFDNKCKEHVYNPSFIVHFFSELKEEHPNSHISESFRNSSLDNFLRHVLSKDIKEQLLKCIDLGISIDLAQSNLYPQLDMLTERNLYAILYQLGNLCIKASRKGILSLGIPNLEVKQALKELVKDV
;
A
#
# COMPACT_ATOMS: atom_id res chain seq x y z
N MET A 1 -13.92 -26.75 -20.45
CA MET A 1 -13.80 -25.72 -19.38
C MET A 1 -12.39 -25.22 -19.49
N GLU A 2 -12.21 -23.94 -19.84
CA GLU A 2 -10.90 -23.30 -19.72
C GLU A 2 -10.47 -23.34 -18.26
N PHE A 3 -9.22 -23.75 -18.04
CA PHE A 3 -8.65 -23.66 -16.70
C PHE A 3 -8.53 -22.18 -16.34
N PRO A 4 -8.88 -21.76 -15.09
CA PRO A 4 -8.66 -20.39 -14.67
C PRO A 4 -7.16 -20.06 -14.81
N LYS A 5 -6.85 -18.81 -15.18
CA LYS A 5 -5.48 -18.32 -15.22
C LYS A 5 -4.79 -18.59 -13.88
N GLU A 6 -3.46 -18.66 -13.87
CA GLU A 6 -2.74 -18.80 -12.61
C GLU A 6 -2.85 -17.53 -11.75
N LEU A 7 -2.84 -17.72 -10.44
CA LEU A 7 -2.77 -16.61 -9.48
C LEU A 7 -1.30 -16.25 -9.29
N SER A 8 -0.99 -14.98 -9.50
CA SER A 8 0.39 -14.50 -9.39
C SER A 8 0.90 -14.52 -7.95
N LYS A 9 2.17 -14.92 -7.80
CA LYS A 9 2.93 -14.80 -6.55
C LYS A 9 3.83 -13.57 -6.52
N THR A 10 3.90 -12.82 -7.62
CA THR A 10 4.69 -11.59 -7.74
C THR A 10 3.78 -10.36 -7.80
N SER A 11 4.31 -9.20 -7.42
CA SER A 11 3.69 -7.89 -7.60
C SER A 11 4.19 -7.16 -8.87
N THR A 12 5.11 -7.74 -9.63
CA THR A 12 5.67 -7.17 -10.85
C THR A 12 4.65 -7.27 -11.98
N PHE A 13 4.20 -6.11 -12.51
CA PHE A 13 3.18 -6.06 -13.55
C PHE A 13 3.58 -6.89 -14.80
N ARG A 14 4.81 -6.71 -15.29
CA ARG A 14 5.32 -7.44 -16.45
C ARG A 14 5.27 -8.96 -16.24
N ASP A 15 5.73 -9.44 -15.08
CA ASP A 15 5.68 -10.89 -14.78
C ASP A 15 4.25 -11.41 -14.74
N ILE A 16 3.29 -10.62 -14.24
CA ILE A 16 1.86 -11.00 -14.21
C ILE A 16 1.32 -11.16 -15.64
N ILE A 17 1.66 -10.23 -16.54
CA ILE A 17 1.20 -10.25 -17.94
C ILE A 17 1.89 -11.37 -18.73
N ASP A 18 3.22 -11.46 -18.65
CA ASP A 18 4.03 -12.42 -19.41
C ASP A 18 3.69 -13.87 -19.04
N ASN A 19 3.40 -14.13 -17.76
CA ASN A 19 2.97 -15.43 -17.28
C ASN A 19 1.46 -15.68 -17.41
N ASN A 20 0.73 -14.78 -18.08
CA ASN A 20 -0.73 -14.88 -18.25
C ASN A 20 -1.49 -15.11 -16.93
N CYS A 21 -1.02 -14.52 -15.84
CA CYS A 21 -1.68 -14.57 -14.54
C CYS A 21 -2.94 -13.69 -14.49
N VAL A 22 -3.75 -13.86 -13.45
CA VAL A 22 -4.88 -12.97 -13.19
C VAL A 22 -4.36 -11.56 -12.86
N TYR A 23 -4.76 -10.60 -13.67
CA TYR A 23 -4.58 -9.18 -13.41
C TYR A 23 -5.95 -8.50 -13.36
N VAL A 24 -6.31 -7.93 -12.22
CA VAL A 24 -7.54 -7.14 -12.09
C VAL A 24 -7.30 -5.78 -12.73
N ASP A 25 -7.87 -5.58 -13.91
CA ASP A 25 -7.59 -4.42 -14.77
C ASP A 25 -8.22 -3.14 -14.21
N LYS A 26 -7.38 -2.31 -13.61
CA LYS A 26 -7.68 -0.95 -13.13
C LYS A 26 -6.96 0.12 -13.97
N THR A 27 -6.54 -0.24 -15.18
CA THR A 27 -5.68 0.62 -15.98
C THR A 27 -6.37 1.87 -16.49
N ASP A 28 -7.69 1.92 -16.48
CA ASP A 28 -8.47 3.15 -16.68
C ASP A 28 -8.27 4.16 -15.55
N LEU A 29 -8.28 3.71 -14.27
CA LEU A 29 -7.93 4.54 -13.11
C LEU A 29 -6.45 4.91 -13.11
N ILE A 30 -5.56 3.98 -13.50
CA ILE A 30 -4.12 4.25 -13.65
C ILE A 30 -3.88 5.33 -14.70
N ALA A 31 -4.55 5.30 -15.87
CA ALA A 31 -4.45 6.34 -16.87
C ALA A 31 -4.89 7.71 -16.33
N LYS A 32 -6.06 7.75 -15.67
CA LYS A 32 -6.58 8.98 -15.05
C LYS A 32 -5.56 9.55 -14.05
N PHE A 33 -4.98 8.71 -13.23
CA PHE A 33 -3.99 9.08 -12.23
C PHE A 33 -2.67 9.55 -12.88
N ALA A 34 -2.13 8.80 -13.84
CA ALA A 34 -0.87 9.09 -14.51
C ALA A 34 -0.87 10.37 -15.32
N TYR A 35 -2.05 10.86 -15.76
CA TYR A 35 -2.18 12.17 -16.41
C TYR A 35 -2.08 13.35 -15.45
N LEU A 36 -2.28 13.15 -14.16
CA LEU A 36 -2.11 14.22 -13.18
C LEU A 36 -0.65 14.68 -13.14
N LYS A 37 -0.44 15.92 -12.73
CA LYS A 37 0.90 16.53 -12.57
C LYS A 37 1.09 16.91 -11.12
N GLY A 38 2.23 16.58 -10.58
CA GLY A 38 2.61 16.96 -9.21
C GLY A 38 3.15 15.77 -8.44
N PRO A 39 3.72 16.00 -7.26
CA PRO A 39 4.03 14.95 -6.32
C PRO A 39 2.76 14.46 -5.63
N PHE A 40 2.54 13.15 -5.65
CA PHE A 40 1.42 12.49 -4.99
C PHE A 40 1.91 11.49 -3.96
N VAL A 41 1.16 11.39 -2.87
CA VAL A 41 1.31 10.33 -1.88
C VAL A 41 0.04 9.49 -1.78
N PHE A 42 0.21 8.19 -1.51
CA PHE A 42 -0.92 7.27 -1.44
C PHE A 42 -0.64 6.16 -0.44
N PHE A 43 -1.42 6.12 0.63
CA PHE A 43 -1.24 5.17 1.72
C PHE A 43 -2.37 4.14 1.72
N ARG A 44 -1.98 2.88 1.83
CA ARG A 44 -2.90 1.74 2.00
C ARG A 44 -2.25 0.71 2.91
N PRO A 45 -3.03 -0.04 3.64
CA PRO A 45 -2.51 -1.17 4.41
C PRO A 45 -1.75 -2.16 3.54
N ARG A 46 -1.05 -3.07 4.17
CA ARG A 46 -0.32 -4.14 3.49
C ARG A 46 -1.30 -5.04 2.71
N GLY A 47 -0.85 -5.53 1.55
CA GLY A 47 -1.59 -6.48 0.74
C GLY A 47 -2.63 -5.87 -0.21
N PHE A 48 -2.77 -4.53 -0.29
CA PHE A 48 -3.74 -3.86 -1.16
C PHE A 48 -3.26 -3.64 -2.60
N GLY A 49 -2.05 -4.09 -2.99
CA GLY A 49 -1.58 -3.99 -4.38
C GLY A 49 -0.81 -2.71 -4.70
N LYS A 50 -0.27 -1.98 -3.70
CA LYS A 50 0.57 -0.78 -3.91
C LYS A 50 1.77 -1.05 -4.82
N SER A 51 2.52 -2.11 -4.54
CA SER A 51 3.70 -2.50 -5.34
C SER A 51 3.35 -2.88 -6.77
N THR A 52 2.18 -3.51 -6.99
CA THR A 52 1.67 -3.78 -8.34
C THR A 52 1.31 -2.49 -9.06
N LEU A 53 0.70 -1.52 -8.38
CA LEU A 53 0.40 -0.19 -8.93
C LEU A 53 1.70 0.53 -9.33
N ILE A 54 2.70 0.55 -8.45
CA ILE A 54 4.04 1.12 -8.75
C ILE A 54 4.67 0.44 -9.97
N SER A 55 4.60 -0.89 -10.05
CA SER A 55 5.14 -1.65 -11.17
C SER A 55 4.38 -1.39 -12.48
N SER A 56 3.05 -1.26 -12.42
CA SER A 56 2.23 -0.89 -13.59
C SER A 56 2.54 0.52 -14.08
N LEU A 57 2.73 1.49 -13.16
CA LEU A 57 3.14 2.85 -13.51
C LEU A 57 4.55 2.90 -14.10
N GLN A 58 5.50 2.12 -13.53
CA GLN A 58 6.85 2.01 -14.08
C GLN A 58 6.80 1.53 -15.53
N ASP A 59 6.11 0.42 -15.79
CA ASP A 59 6.01 -0.15 -17.13
C ASP A 59 5.32 0.80 -18.10
N LEU A 60 4.27 1.49 -17.67
CA LEU A 60 3.56 2.50 -18.47
C LEU A 60 4.45 3.68 -18.86
N PHE A 61 5.22 4.22 -17.92
CA PHE A 61 6.08 5.37 -18.19
C PHE A 61 7.36 4.97 -18.95
N GLU A 62 7.91 3.77 -18.75
CA GLU A 62 9.11 3.31 -19.48
C GLU A 62 8.80 2.81 -20.89
N MET A 63 7.73 2.02 -21.05
CA MET A 63 7.44 1.25 -22.28
C MET A 63 6.17 1.73 -23.02
N GLY A 64 5.44 2.69 -22.44
CA GLY A 64 4.17 3.11 -22.99
C GLY A 64 3.12 2.00 -22.95
N LEU A 65 2.50 1.70 -24.07
CA LEU A 65 1.41 0.71 -24.15
C LEU A 65 1.85 -0.72 -24.51
N ASP A 66 3.14 -0.99 -24.63
CA ASP A 66 3.63 -2.28 -25.14
C ASP A 66 3.08 -3.49 -24.39
N ASN A 67 2.95 -3.41 -23.07
CA ASN A 67 2.42 -4.48 -22.23
C ASN A 67 0.93 -4.30 -21.85
N PHE A 68 0.26 -3.29 -22.41
CA PHE A 68 -1.11 -2.90 -22.06
C PHE A 68 -2.15 -3.12 -23.18
N HIS A 69 -1.78 -3.79 -24.27
CA HIS A 69 -2.63 -3.87 -25.49
C HIS A 69 -4.03 -4.44 -25.26
N SER A 70 -4.20 -5.39 -24.33
CA SER A 70 -5.47 -6.03 -24.02
C SER A 70 -6.21 -5.39 -22.86
N LEU A 71 -5.66 -4.31 -22.27
CA LEU A 71 -6.19 -3.67 -21.07
C LEU A 71 -6.95 -2.38 -21.43
N LYS A 72 -7.77 -1.91 -20.50
CA LYS A 72 -8.65 -0.75 -20.66
C LYS A 72 -7.90 0.53 -21.05
N ILE A 73 -6.65 0.69 -20.65
CA ILE A 73 -5.82 1.87 -20.87
C ILE A 73 -5.50 2.12 -22.37
N GLY A 74 -5.52 1.09 -23.22
CA GLY A 74 -5.01 1.13 -24.58
C GLY A 74 -5.57 2.26 -25.47
N ARG A 75 -6.77 2.79 -25.14
CA ARG A 75 -7.38 3.94 -25.83
C ARG A 75 -7.28 5.25 -25.06
N LEU A 76 -6.85 5.18 -23.82
CA LEU A 76 -6.85 6.30 -22.88
C LEU A 76 -5.48 6.97 -22.77
N TRP A 77 -4.40 6.20 -22.90
CA TRP A 77 -3.04 6.72 -22.76
C TRP A 77 -2.47 7.18 -24.12
N LYS A 78 -1.93 8.40 -24.16
CA LYS A 78 -1.34 9.03 -25.36
C LYS A 78 -0.05 9.78 -25.04
N ASP A 79 0.48 9.65 -23.85
CA ASP A 79 1.71 10.33 -23.45
C ASP A 79 2.94 9.56 -23.95
N LYS A 80 4.10 10.22 -23.96
CA LYS A 80 5.38 9.62 -24.35
C LYS A 80 5.94 8.73 -23.24
N THR A 81 7.05 8.09 -23.51
CA THR A 81 7.85 7.37 -22.50
C THR A 81 8.81 8.31 -21.76
N TYR A 82 9.25 7.90 -20.56
CA TYR A 82 10.04 8.68 -19.64
C TYR A 82 11.14 7.83 -19.01
N LYS A 83 12.19 8.48 -18.48
CA LYS A 83 13.15 7.82 -17.61
C LYS A 83 12.55 7.67 -16.21
N VAL A 84 12.50 6.46 -15.70
CA VAL A 84 11.88 6.17 -14.41
C VAL A 84 12.95 5.83 -13.37
N ILE A 85 12.97 6.61 -12.29
CA ILE A 85 13.72 6.31 -11.08
C ILE A 85 12.76 5.61 -10.15
N LYS A 86 12.93 4.30 -9.93
CA LYS A 86 12.12 3.51 -9.00
C LYS A 86 12.94 3.11 -7.80
N LEU A 87 12.43 3.39 -6.62
CA LEU A 87 13.01 3.00 -5.32
C LEU A 87 12.03 2.13 -4.54
N ASP A 88 12.51 1.07 -3.91
CA ASP A 88 11.76 0.24 -2.97
C ASP A 88 12.46 0.22 -1.62
N PHE A 89 11.83 0.82 -0.62
CA PHE A 89 12.39 0.93 0.72
C PHE A 89 12.12 -0.27 1.63
N SER A 90 11.48 -1.32 1.12
CA SER A 90 11.12 -2.50 1.92
C SER A 90 12.32 -3.22 2.55
N SER A 91 13.49 -3.21 1.87
CA SER A 91 14.73 -3.81 2.37
C SER A 91 15.37 -3.02 3.51
N PHE A 92 15.10 -1.72 3.62
CA PHE A 92 15.73 -0.84 4.64
C PHE A 92 15.22 -1.09 6.06
N LYS A 93 14.12 -1.84 6.21
CA LYS A 93 13.67 -2.31 7.54
C LYS A 93 14.71 -3.20 8.26
N GLU A 94 15.62 -3.83 7.51
CA GLU A 94 16.65 -4.73 8.03
C GLU A 94 17.96 -4.01 8.38
N SER A 95 18.06 -2.70 8.11
CA SER A 95 19.23 -1.89 8.44
C SER A 95 19.46 -1.83 9.95
N SER A 96 20.67 -2.21 10.38
CA SER A 96 21.04 -2.35 11.80
C SER A 96 21.31 -1.01 12.49
N SER A 97 21.66 0.03 11.72
CA SER A 97 21.96 1.39 12.20
C SER A 97 21.58 2.45 11.17
N THR A 98 21.64 3.73 11.56
CA THR A 98 21.45 4.86 10.64
C THR A 98 22.51 4.90 9.56
N GLU A 99 23.76 4.55 9.85
CA GLU A 99 24.86 4.47 8.88
C GLU A 99 24.61 3.37 7.85
N ASP A 100 24.18 2.20 8.31
CA ASP A 100 23.83 1.08 7.44
C ASP A 100 22.62 1.43 6.56
N PHE A 101 21.62 2.10 7.13
CA PHE A 101 20.50 2.64 6.35
C PHE A 101 20.97 3.62 5.28
N LYS A 102 21.82 4.59 5.62
CA LYS A 102 22.37 5.57 4.67
C LYS A 102 23.11 4.88 3.53
N ALA A 103 23.99 3.92 3.85
CA ALA A 103 24.75 3.18 2.85
C ALA A 103 23.83 2.34 1.94
N SER A 104 22.82 1.70 2.50
CA SER A 104 21.85 0.91 1.73
C SER A 104 20.98 1.79 0.82
N PHE A 105 20.57 2.96 1.30
CA PHE A 105 19.84 3.93 0.51
C PHE A 105 20.68 4.46 -0.66
N ASN A 106 21.96 4.77 -0.43
CA ASN A 106 22.86 5.19 -1.50
C ASN A 106 22.98 4.14 -2.59
N ARG A 107 23.18 2.86 -2.22
CA ARG A 107 23.28 1.76 -3.20
C ARG A 107 21.99 1.59 -4.01
N GLU A 108 20.84 1.65 -3.35
CA GLU A 108 19.54 1.56 -4.00
C GLU A 108 19.33 2.72 -4.99
N LEU A 109 19.58 3.96 -4.54
CA LEU A 109 19.47 5.14 -5.37
C LEU A 109 20.43 5.10 -6.56
N PHE A 110 21.70 4.74 -6.33
CA PHE A 110 22.70 4.59 -7.40
C PHE A 110 22.25 3.56 -8.45
N THR A 111 21.72 2.44 -8.00
CA THR A 111 21.20 1.39 -8.88
C THR A 111 20.00 1.89 -9.68
N ALA A 112 19.05 2.58 -9.03
CA ALA A 112 17.88 3.13 -9.69
C ALA A 112 18.23 4.19 -10.75
N LEU A 113 19.18 5.08 -10.44
CA LEU A 113 19.68 6.09 -11.38
C LEU A 113 20.37 5.45 -12.60
N LYS A 114 21.17 4.40 -12.38
CA LYS A 114 21.80 3.63 -13.46
C LYS A 114 20.76 2.93 -14.34
N ASN A 115 19.76 2.31 -13.74
CA ASN A 115 18.67 1.64 -14.46
C ASN A 115 17.85 2.64 -15.29
N ALA A 116 17.70 3.88 -14.81
CA ALA A 116 17.06 4.98 -15.55
C ALA A 116 17.93 5.55 -16.67
N ASN A 117 19.12 4.95 -16.95
CA ASN A 117 20.08 5.46 -17.95
C ASN A 117 20.49 6.93 -17.72
N LEU A 118 20.71 7.30 -16.46
CA LEU A 118 21.22 8.61 -16.08
C LEU A 118 22.75 8.57 -15.95
N SER A 119 23.42 9.66 -16.36
CA SER A 119 24.89 9.75 -16.32
C SER A 119 25.39 9.94 -14.89
N LEU A 120 26.26 9.03 -14.44
CA LEU A 120 26.83 9.02 -13.08
C LEU A 120 28.32 9.45 -13.05
N ASN A 121 28.80 10.17 -14.08
CA ASN A 121 30.23 10.40 -14.32
C ASN A 121 30.96 11.25 -13.26
N LYS A 122 30.23 11.94 -12.37
CA LYS A 122 30.81 12.80 -11.34
C LYS A 122 30.43 12.38 -9.91
N VAL A 123 29.65 11.32 -9.77
CA VAL A 123 29.05 10.93 -8.51
C VAL A 123 30.00 10.01 -7.75
N GLN A 124 30.24 10.29 -6.46
CA GLN A 124 30.96 9.41 -5.56
C GLN A 124 29.95 8.58 -4.75
N GLU A 125 30.19 7.29 -4.65
CA GLU A 125 29.31 6.34 -3.95
C GLU A 125 29.14 6.66 -2.44
N ASN A 126 30.07 7.45 -1.88
CA ASN A 126 30.06 7.86 -0.47
C ASN A 126 29.28 9.16 -0.18
N ASP A 127 28.77 9.83 -1.20
CA ASP A 127 27.91 11.01 -1.01
C ASP A 127 26.61 10.59 -0.33
N GLY A 128 25.94 11.53 0.34
CA GLY A 128 24.61 11.26 0.91
C GLY A 128 23.55 11.08 -0.18
N PRO A 129 22.40 10.41 0.09
CA PRO A 129 21.34 10.23 -0.92
C PRO A 129 20.84 11.55 -1.53
N SER A 130 20.83 12.62 -0.74
CA SER A 130 20.45 13.97 -1.19
C SER A 130 21.46 14.58 -2.13
N ASP A 131 22.75 14.42 -1.84
CA ASP A 131 23.85 14.98 -2.63
C ASP A 131 23.95 14.23 -3.96
N LEU A 132 23.90 12.90 -3.90
CA LEU A 132 23.85 12.02 -5.07
C LEU A 132 22.70 12.39 -6.02
N LEU A 133 21.51 12.54 -5.50
CA LEU A 133 20.34 12.94 -6.30
C LEU A 133 20.50 14.35 -6.87
N SER A 134 20.95 15.31 -6.06
CA SER A 134 21.13 16.70 -6.46
C SER A 134 22.12 16.82 -7.63
N GLU A 135 23.25 16.13 -7.57
CA GLU A 135 24.27 16.17 -8.64
C GLU A 135 23.72 15.69 -9.98
N ILE A 136 22.88 14.65 -9.95
CA ILE A 136 22.24 14.17 -11.16
C ILE A 136 21.21 15.17 -11.70
N LEU A 137 20.33 15.67 -10.81
CA LEU A 137 19.20 16.53 -11.20
C LEU A 137 19.68 17.91 -11.70
N MET A 138 20.81 18.43 -11.23
CA MET A 138 21.41 19.68 -11.71
C MET A 138 21.75 19.65 -13.22
N ASN A 139 21.93 18.47 -13.80
CA ASN A 139 22.30 18.29 -15.20
C ASN A 139 21.11 17.92 -16.11
N ILE A 140 19.88 18.06 -15.62
CA ILE A 140 18.67 17.72 -16.36
C ILE A 140 17.84 18.97 -16.59
N ASP A 141 17.71 19.36 -17.85
CA ASP A 141 16.98 20.58 -18.28
C ASP A 141 15.53 20.30 -18.74
N SER A 142 15.08 19.06 -18.68
CA SER A 142 13.76 18.65 -19.21
C SER A 142 12.89 17.96 -18.17
N THR A 143 11.58 18.03 -18.36
CA THR A 143 10.58 17.30 -17.55
C THR A 143 10.45 15.83 -17.99
N ASP A 144 11.56 15.10 -18.08
CA ASP A 144 11.60 13.73 -18.62
C ASP A 144 11.76 12.65 -17.57
N LEU A 145 11.73 13.02 -16.29
CA LEU A 145 11.88 12.08 -15.18
C LEU A 145 10.54 11.72 -14.54
N VAL A 146 10.44 10.47 -14.15
CA VAL A 146 9.41 9.96 -13.24
C VAL A 146 10.09 9.38 -12.01
N LEU A 147 9.62 9.72 -10.82
CA LEU A 147 10.09 9.17 -9.56
C LEU A 147 8.99 8.36 -8.91
N LEU A 148 9.23 7.07 -8.71
CA LEU A 148 8.32 6.14 -8.05
C LEU A 148 8.99 5.58 -6.79
N ILE A 149 8.33 5.72 -5.64
CA ILE A 149 8.85 5.23 -4.36
C ILE A 149 7.82 4.32 -3.71
N ASP A 150 8.19 3.07 -3.49
CA ASP A 150 7.39 2.09 -2.75
C ASP A 150 7.90 1.93 -1.31
N ASN A 151 7.00 1.66 -0.36
CA ASN A 151 7.30 1.37 1.04
C ASN A 151 8.17 2.44 1.73
N TYR A 152 7.92 3.74 1.43
CA TYR A 152 8.75 4.86 1.90
C TYR A 152 8.89 4.91 3.44
N ASP A 153 7.90 4.40 4.15
CA ASP A 153 7.78 4.38 5.60
C ASP A 153 8.53 3.22 6.27
N ALA A 154 8.95 2.20 5.51
CA ALA A 154 9.56 1.00 6.05
C ALA A 154 10.80 1.27 6.93
N PRO A 155 11.77 2.16 6.56
CA PRO A 155 12.93 2.44 7.40
C PRO A 155 12.60 3.15 8.71
N LEU A 156 11.49 3.89 8.79
CA LEU A 156 11.02 4.56 10.01
C LEU A 156 10.21 3.60 10.88
N THR A 157 9.32 2.83 10.26
CA THR A 157 8.50 1.84 10.95
C THR A 157 9.33 0.77 11.66
N ALA A 158 10.47 0.41 11.08
CA ALA A 158 11.39 -0.58 11.67
C ALA A 158 12.01 -0.14 13.01
N VAL A 159 12.13 1.16 13.23
CA VAL A 159 12.81 1.75 14.41
C VAL A 159 11.86 2.60 15.28
N LEU A 160 10.57 2.36 15.22
CA LEU A 160 9.56 3.12 15.98
C LEU A 160 9.81 3.15 17.50
N ALA A 161 10.40 2.09 18.04
CA ALA A 161 10.74 1.97 19.47
C ALA A 161 12.04 2.71 19.84
N ASP A 162 12.89 3.06 18.87
CA ASP A 162 14.16 3.77 19.07
C ASP A 162 14.05 5.20 18.56
N LYS A 163 13.80 6.14 19.47
CA LYS A 163 13.62 7.55 19.13
C LYS A 163 14.86 8.17 18.47
N THR A 164 16.06 7.72 18.82
CA THR A 164 17.32 8.25 18.27
C THR A 164 17.49 7.81 16.83
N GLU A 165 17.37 6.51 16.57
CA GLU A 165 17.40 5.95 15.23
C GLU A 165 16.30 6.51 14.35
N PHE A 166 15.06 6.59 14.87
CA PHE A 166 13.92 7.18 14.16
C PHE A 166 14.22 8.60 13.70
N THR A 167 14.68 9.48 14.61
CA THR A 167 14.96 10.88 14.31
C THR A 167 16.11 11.01 13.29
N SER A 168 17.13 10.17 13.41
CA SER A 168 18.30 10.19 12.51
C SER A 168 17.91 9.75 11.10
N ARG A 169 17.14 8.64 10.94
CA ARG A 169 16.65 8.17 9.65
C ARG A 169 15.64 9.16 9.04
N GLN A 170 14.76 9.73 9.85
CA GLN A 170 13.82 10.76 9.44
C GLN A 170 14.53 11.98 8.84
N LYS A 171 15.66 12.41 9.42
CA LYS A 171 16.46 13.52 8.89
C LYS A 171 17.05 13.21 7.51
N ILE A 172 17.57 12.00 7.30
CA ILE A 172 18.11 11.56 5.99
C ILE A 172 17.00 11.59 4.93
N LEU A 173 15.83 11.03 5.23
CA LEU A 173 14.68 11.05 4.33
C LEU A 173 14.17 12.47 4.07
N SER A 174 14.10 13.32 5.09
CA SER A 174 13.68 14.72 4.96
C SER A 174 14.60 15.50 4.02
N ASN A 175 15.92 15.30 4.10
CA ASN A 175 16.87 15.91 3.20
C ASN A 175 16.68 15.45 1.75
N PHE A 176 16.50 14.14 1.56
CA PHE A 176 16.23 13.56 0.25
C PHE A 176 14.95 14.16 -0.38
N TYR A 177 13.84 14.22 0.36
CA TYR A 177 12.59 14.80 -0.15
C TYR A 177 12.68 16.31 -0.35
N SER A 178 13.51 17.02 0.41
CA SER A 178 13.82 18.44 0.17
C SER A 178 14.53 18.64 -1.16
N THR A 179 15.44 17.74 -1.52
CA THR A 179 16.09 17.74 -2.86
C THR A 179 15.07 17.47 -3.96
N VAL A 180 14.22 16.46 -3.82
CA VAL A 180 13.13 16.18 -4.79
C VAL A 180 12.26 17.42 -5.00
N LYS A 181 11.89 18.13 -3.92
CA LYS A 181 11.12 19.38 -3.99
C LYS A 181 11.87 20.50 -4.71
N SER A 182 13.15 20.68 -4.41
CA SER A 182 13.97 21.75 -5.02
C SER A 182 14.09 21.58 -6.53
N TYR A 183 14.06 20.35 -7.01
CA TYR A 183 14.14 20.00 -8.43
C TYR A 183 12.79 19.51 -9.00
N GLN A 184 11.66 19.88 -8.39
CA GLN A 184 10.35 19.39 -8.85
C GLN A 184 10.05 19.66 -10.33
N GLY A 185 10.66 20.70 -10.92
CA GLY A 185 10.47 21.09 -12.34
C GLY A 185 11.00 20.06 -13.34
N VAL A 186 11.92 19.17 -12.94
CA VAL A 186 12.46 18.13 -13.84
C VAL A 186 11.62 16.86 -13.84
N PHE A 187 10.69 16.72 -12.87
CA PHE A 187 9.83 15.54 -12.78
C PHE A 187 8.50 15.75 -13.51
N ARG A 188 8.20 14.85 -14.44
CA ARG A 188 6.88 14.71 -15.04
C ARG A 188 5.85 14.19 -14.01
N PHE A 189 6.30 13.30 -13.14
CA PHE A 189 5.46 12.63 -12.18
C PHE A 189 6.30 12.16 -10.97
N VAL A 190 5.78 12.35 -9.78
CA VAL A 190 6.36 11.82 -8.53
C VAL A 190 5.25 11.12 -7.78
N PHE A 191 5.47 9.85 -7.43
CA PHE A 191 4.51 9.06 -6.69
C PHE A 191 5.17 8.26 -5.58
N ILE A 192 4.64 8.39 -4.37
CA ILE A 192 5.18 7.78 -3.16
C ILE A 192 4.09 6.95 -2.48
N THR A 193 4.39 5.69 -2.20
CA THR A 193 3.47 4.81 -1.47
C THR A 193 4.08 4.30 -0.17
N GLY A 194 3.20 3.95 0.77
CA GLY A 194 3.54 3.36 2.04
C GLY A 194 2.31 2.87 2.80
N GLU A 195 2.51 2.48 4.03
CA GLU A 195 1.43 2.10 4.95
C GLU A 195 1.08 3.27 5.87
N ILE A 196 2.10 3.91 6.48
CA ILE A 196 1.93 4.99 7.47
C ILE A 196 2.37 6.33 6.88
N ASN A 197 1.54 7.36 7.05
CA ASN A 197 1.87 8.71 6.62
C ASN A 197 2.68 9.46 7.69
N TYR A 198 4.01 9.51 7.52
CA TYR A 198 4.91 10.33 8.33
C TYR A 198 5.10 11.74 7.79
N PHE A 199 4.62 12.07 6.58
CA PHE A 199 4.79 13.40 5.95
C PHE A 199 4.05 14.52 6.67
N SER A 200 3.05 14.19 7.48
CA SER A 200 2.34 15.15 8.32
C SER A 200 3.18 15.68 9.49
N SER A 201 4.33 15.07 9.79
CA SER A 201 5.23 15.54 10.84
C SER A 201 5.94 16.83 10.45
N SER A 202 6.28 17.67 11.45
CA SER A 202 7.00 18.94 11.24
C SER A 202 8.34 18.76 10.53
N THR A 203 8.98 17.60 10.69
CA THR A 203 10.28 17.26 10.09
C THR A 203 10.20 17.09 8.57
N PHE A 204 9.07 16.64 8.04
CA PHE A 204 8.82 16.52 6.59
C PHE A 204 8.13 17.75 5.99
N SER A 205 8.05 18.87 6.71
CA SER A 205 7.42 20.11 6.24
C SER A 205 7.98 20.62 4.90
N SER A 206 9.20 20.24 4.55
CA SER A 206 9.80 20.51 3.26
C SER A 206 9.08 19.84 2.08
N PHE A 207 8.34 18.74 2.28
CA PHE A 207 7.59 18.03 1.24
C PHE A 207 6.08 18.32 1.24
N ASN A 208 5.63 19.41 1.86
CA ASN A 208 4.23 19.84 1.96
C ASN A 208 3.53 20.15 0.62
N LEU A 209 4.20 19.98 -0.51
CA LEU A 209 3.62 20.18 -1.85
C LEU A 209 3.00 18.90 -2.44
N SER A 210 3.14 17.76 -1.77
CA SER A 210 2.50 16.53 -2.22
C SER A 210 1.00 16.54 -1.92
N GLU A 211 0.20 16.18 -2.93
CA GLU A 211 -1.22 15.93 -2.74
C GLU A 211 -1.44 14.51 -2.21
N ASP A 212 -2.12 14.38 -1.09
CA ASP A 212 -2.48 13.09 -0.51
C ASP A 212 -3.78 12.57 -1.15
N LEU A 213 -3.65 11.52 -1.94
CA LEU A 213 -4.78 10.89 -2.64
C LEU A 213 -5.42 9.74 -1.85
N SER A 214 -4.93 9.45 -0.64
CA SER A 214 -5.37 8.29 0.14
C SER A 214 -6.86 8.31 0.48
N LEU A 215 -7.42 9.51 0.69
CA LEU A 215 -8.85 9.71 0.98
C LEU A 215 -9.66 10.18 -0.23
N ASN A 216 -9.04 10.35 -1.39
CA ASN A 216 -9.72 10.84 -2.57
C ASN A 216 -10.69 9.78 -3.12
N SER A 217 -11.98 10.12 -3.17
CA SER A 217 -13.04 9.21 -3.63
C SER A 217 -12.92 8.77 -5.08
N ASP A 218 -12.21 9.54 -5.93
CA ASP A 218 -11.97 9.15 -7.31
C ASP A 218 -10.94 8.02 -7.45
N PHE A 219 -10.14 7.79 -6.39
CA PHE A 219 -9.09 6.78 -6.31
C PHE A 219 -9.30 5.78 -5.17
N GLY A 220 -10.51 5.72 -4.60
CA GLY A 220 -10.86 4.78 -3.54
C GLY A 220 -10.61 3.32 -3.91
N ALA A 221 -10.91 2.97 -5.16
CA ALA A 221 -10.71 1.63 -5.74
C ALA A 221 -9.40 1.44 -6.50
N LEU A 222 -8.45 2.41 -6.49
CA LEU A 222 -7.17 2.30 -7.20
C LEU A 222 -6.32 1.13 -6.66
N ALA A 223 -6.46 0.81 -5.38
CA ALA A 223 -5.87 -0.33 -4.71
C ALA A 223 -6.96 -1.10 -3.94
N GLY A 224 -6.83 -2.43 -3.89
CA GLY A 224 -7.90 -3.32 -3.42
C GLY A 224 -8.74 -3.88 -4.58
N PHE A 225 -9.59 -4.87 -4.32
CA PHE A 225 -10.56 -5.39 -5.29
C PHE A 225 -11.97 -4.96 -4.89
N THR A 226 -12.74 -4.41 -5.82
CA THR A 226 -14.18 -4.18 -5.61
C THR A 226 -14.95 -5.50 -5.71
N GLU A 227 -16.21 -5.52 -5.29
CA GLU A 227 -17.07 -6.71 -5.39
C GLU A 227 -17.31 -7.11 -6.86
N ASP A 228 -17.57 -6.12 -7.72
CA ASP A 228 -17.74 -6.34 -9.18
C ASP A 228 -16.48 -6.92 -9.83
N GLU A 229 -15.30 -6.43 -9.42
CA GLU A 229 -14.03 -6.96 -9.90
C GLU A 229 -13.79 -8.39 -9.40
N LEU A 230 -14.11 -8.67 -8.13
CA LEU A 230 -14.01 -10.02 -7.59
C LEU A 230 -14.91 -10.98 -8.36
N GLU A 231 -16.13 -10.60 -8.64
CA GLU A 231 -17.07 -11.38 -9.43
C GLU A 231 -16.57 -11.56 -10.88
N CYS A 232 -16.13 -10.48 -11.51
CA CYS A 232 -15.65 -10.51 -12.90
C CYS A 232 -14.42 -11.40 -13.10
N TYR A 233 -13.41 -11.25 -12.24
CA TYR A 233 -12.11 -11.92 -12.44
C TYR A 233 -11.97 -13.23 -11.69
N PHE A 234 -12.70 -13.45 -10.60
CA PHE A 234 -12.57 -14.62 -9.74
C PHE A 234 -13.76 -15.57 -9.76
N SER A 235 -14.80 -15.32 -10.57
CA SER A 235 -15.96 -16.23 -10.70
C SER A 235 -15.58 -17.68 -10.94
N PRO A 236 -14.64 -18.03 -11.85
CA PRO A 236 -14.23 -19.43 -12.04
C PRO A 236 -13.54 -20.04 -10.81
N TYR A 237 -12.85 -19.23 -10.02
CA TYR A 237 -12.20 -19.67 -8.76
C TYR A 237 -13.25 -19.88 -7.67
N ILE A 238 -14.26 -19.02 -7.57
CA ILE A 238 -15.40 -19.16 -6.65
C ILE A 238 -16.14 -20.45 -6.94
N ASP A 239 -16.46 -20.74 -8.20
CA ASP A 239 -17.15 -21.96 -8.61
C ASP A 239 -16.33 -23.22 -8.29
N ARG A 240 -15.01 -23.18 -8.52
CA ARG A 240 -14.10 -24.26 -8.14
C ARG A 240 -14.05 -24.43 -6.63
N ALA A 241 -13.95 -23.34 -5.89
CA ALA A 241 -13.95 -23.35 -4.43
C ALA A 241 -15.24 -23.98 -3.87
N CYS A 242 -16.40 -23.63 -4.42
CA CYS A 242 -17.68 -24.24 -4.04
C CYS A 242 -17.66 -25.76 -4.23
N LYS A 243 -17.12 -26.26 -5.36
CA LYS A 243 -17.02 -27.72 -5.62
C LYS A 243 -16.11 -28.40 -4.59
N ILE A 244 -14.96 -27.82 -4.27
CA ILE A 244 -14.02 -28.35 -3.28
C ILE A 244 -14.65 -28.37 -1.88
N LEU A 245 -15.16 -27.23 -1.42
CA LEU A 245 -15.75 -27.07 -0.11
C LEU A 245 -16.97 -27.98 0.10
N ASN A 246 -17.80 -28.18 -0.94
CA ASN A 246 -18.95 -29.08 -0.88
C ASN A 246 -18.58 -30.56 -0.81
N LYS A 247 -17.45 -30.96 -1.37
CA LYS A 247 -16.92 -32.34 -1.21
C LYS A 247 -16.45 -32.58 0.23
N LEU A 248 -15.86 -31.58 0.84
CA LEU A 248 -15.25 -31.66 2.18
C LEU A 248 -16.28 -31.50 3.30
N ASN A 249 -17.27 -30.65 3.12
CA ASN A 249 -18.28 -30.36 4.12
C ASN A 249 -19.68 -30.75 3.62
N LYS A 250 -20.15 -31.95 3.98
CA LYS A 250 -21.45 -32.46 3.57
C LYS A 250 -22.64 -31.77 4.24
N SER A 251 -22.43 -31.04 5.33
CA SER A 251 -23.49 -30.40 6.10
C SER A 251 -23.86 -28.99 5.62
N ASN A 252 -22.92 -28.27 5.00
CA ASN A 252 -23.17 -26.92 4.47
C ASN A 252 -22.93 -26.92 2.95
N LYS A 253 -23.97 -26.55 2.19
CA LYS A 253 -23.84 -26.42 0.73
C LYS A 253 -23.41 -25.01 0.38
N TYR A 254 -22.20 -24.88 -0.17
CA TYR A 254 -21.69 -23.62 -0.72
C TYR A 254 -22.26 -23.40 -2.13
N THR A 255 -22.88 -22.25 -2.34
CA THR A 255 -23.25 -21.72 -3.66
C THR A 255 -22.33 -20.54 -3.98
N HIS A 256 -22.32 -20.07 -5.23
CA HIS A 256 -21.53 -18.91 -5.66
C HIS A 256 -21.82 -17.71 -4.74
N ASP A 257 -23.06 -17.31 -4.61
CA ASP A 257 -23.49 -16.12 -3.85
C ASP A 257 -23.17 -16.22 -2.36
N ASN A 258 -23.36 -17.38 -1.74
CA ASN A 258 -23.09 -17.52 -0.32
C ASN A 258 -21.58 -17.58 -0.04
N LEU A 259 -20.77 -18.09 -0.97
CA LEU A 259 -19.30 -18.03 -0.84
C LEU A 259 -18.81 -16.61 -1.03
N LEU A 260 -19.32 -15.86 -2.02
CA LEU A 260 -19.01 -14.44 -2.22
C LEU A 260 -19.35 -13.61 -0.96
N SER A 261 -20.55 -13.81 -0.41
CA SER A 261 -20.95 -13.18 0.86
C SER A 261 -20.05 -13.56 2.03
N THR A 262 -19.54 -14.80 2.05
CA THR A 262 -18.60 -15.26 3.08
C THR A 262 -17.24 -14.60 2.92
N LEU A 263 -16.73 -14.47 1.68
CA LEU A 263 -15.48 -13.76 1.38
C LEU A 263 -15.59 -12.28 1.77
N LYS A 264 -16.72 -11.62 1.47
CA LYS A 264 -17.01 -10.25 1.88
C LYS A 264 -16.89 -10.10 3.40
N ARG A 265 -17.62 -10.93 4.13
CA ARG A 265 -17.63 -10.90 5.60
C ARG A 265 -16.25 -11.20 6.21
N LYS A 266 -15.42 -12.03 5.55
CA LYS A 266 -14.09 -12.41 6.05
C LYS A 266 -13.00 -11.42 5.66
N TYR A 267 -12.96 -10.94 4.42
CA TYR A 267 -11.82 -10.26 3.81
C TYR A 267 -12.15 -8.93 3.14
N GLY A 268 -13.42 -8.57 3.06
CA GLY A 268 -13.92 -7.37 2.39
C GLY A 268 -14.20 -6.23 3.34
N ASP A 269 -15.03 -5.32 2.85
CA ASP A 269 -15.66 -4.21 3.57
C ASP A 269 -14.67 -3.15 4.10
N TYR A 270 -13.50 -3.04 3.46
CA TYR A 270 -12.61 -1.90 3.67
C TYR A 270 -13.09 -0.70 2.87
N CYS A 271 -13.09 0.46 3.50
CA CYS A 271 -13.30 1.73 2.82
C CYS A 271 -12.21 2.72 3.23
N PHE A 272 -11.63 3.38 2.23
CA PHE A 272 -10.54 4.35 2.41
C PHE A 272 -10.89 5.73 1.86
N ASP A 273 -12.03 5.90 1.16
CA ASP A 273 -12.42 7.19 0.61
C ASP A 273 -13.24 8.02 1.60
N ASN A 274 -13.08 9.36 1.54
CA ASN A 274 -13.73 10.29 2.44
C ASN A 274 -15.25 10.43 2.26
N LYS A 275 -15.83 9.81 1.22
CA LYS A 275 -17.28 9.77 0.97
C LYS A 275 -17.88 8.42 1.33
N CYS A 276 -17.05 7.46 1.75
CA CYS A 276 -17.46 6.09 2.09
C CYS A 276 -18.27 5.42 0.98
N LYS A 277 -17.79 5.52 -0.28
CA LYS A 277 -18.48 4.99 -1.45
C LYS A 277 -17.89 3.67 -1.92
N GLU A 278 -16.57 3.59 -1.96
CA GLU A 278 -15.85 2.47 -2.53
C GLU A 278 -15.43 1.48 -1.45
N HIS A 279 -16.05 0.31 -1.47
CA HIS A 279 -15.70 -0.80 -0.59
C HIS A 279 -14.85 -1.81 -1.34
N VAL A 280 -13.73 -2.21 -0.72
CA VAL A 280 -12.76 -3.09 -1.36
C VAL A 280 -12.38 -4.27 -0.45
N TYR A 281 -11.93 -5.35 -1.10
CA TYR A 281 -11.30 -6.50 -0.46
C TYR A 281 -9.78 -6.30 -0.43
N ASN A 282 -9.10 -6.94 0.53
CA ASN A 282 -7.66 -7.05 0.48
C ASN A 282 -7.25 -8.10 -0.56
N PRO A 283 -6.57 -7.72 -1.66
CA PRO A 283 -6.15 -8.63 -2.73
C PRO A 283 -5.33 -9.81 -2.24
N SER A 284 -4.41 -9.58 -1.30
CA SER A 284 -3.55 -10.65 -0.80
C SER A 284 -4.34 -11.73 -0.09
N PHE A 285 -5.38 -11.38 0.67
CA PHE A 285 -6.25 -12.37 1.32
C PHE A 285 -7.06 -13.17 0.30
N ILE A 286 -7.57 -12.53 -0.73
CA ILE A 286 -8.35 -13.18 -1.79
C ILE A 286 -7.47 -14.15 -2.59
N VAL A 287 -6.29 -13.69 -3.04
CA VAL A 287 -5.34 -14.52 -3.78
C VAL A 287 -4.88 -15.69 -2.93
N HIS A 288 -4.55 -15.46 -1.66
CA HIS A 288 -4.12 -16.51 -0.74
C HIS A 288 -5.23 -17.55 -0.53
N PHE A 289 -6.47 -17.12 -0.25
CA PHE A 289 -7.61 -18.01 -0.07
C PHE A 289 -7.75 -18.98 -1.24
N PHE A 290 -7.74 -18.50 -2.48
CA PHE A 290 -7.88 -19.36 -3.65
C PHE A 290 -6.63 -20.19 -3.95
N SER A 291 -5.43 -19.70 -3.60
CA SER A 291 -4.18 -20.44 -3.79
C SER A 291 -4.04 -21.63 -2.84
N GLU A 292 -4.51 -21.48 -1.59
CA GLU A 292 -4.43 -22.51 -0.57
C GLU A 292 -5.57 -23.54 -0.68
N LEU A 293 -6.62 -23.25 -1.44
CA LEU A 293 -7.78 -24.11 -1.58
C LEU A 293 -7.48 -25.25 -2.57
N LYS A 294 -6.61 -26.18 -2.13
CA LYS A 294 -6.26 -27.44 -2.85
C LYS A 294 -7.14 -28.56 -2.33
N GLU A 295 -7.35 -29.58 -3.17
CA GLU A 295 -8.22 -30.72 -2.86
C GLU A 295 -7.77 -31.52 -1.63
N GLU A 296 -6.52 -31.37 -1.20
CA GLU A 296 -5.89 -32.22 -0.18
C GLU A 296 -5.80 -31.57 1.23
N HIS A 297 -5.86 -30.25 1.36
CA HIS A 297 -5.73 -29.55 2.66
C HIS A 297 -6.56 -28.26 2.74
N PRO A 298 -7.82 -28.33 3.22
CA PRO A 298 -8.71 -27.15 3.24
C PRO A 298 -8.61 -26.27 4.48
N ASN A 299 -7.67 -26.51 5.40
CA ASN A 299 -7.53 -25.77 6.64
C ASN A 299 -6.48 -24.64 6.50
N SER A 300 -6.82 -23.58 5.78
CA SER A 300 -6.01 -22.38 5.75
C SER A 300 -6.42 -21.42 6.88
N HIS A 301 -5.70 -21.44 7.98
CA HIS A 301 -5.66 -20.33 8.90
C HIS A 301 -4.76 -19.24 8.30
N ILE A 302 -5.38 -18.22 7.70
CA ILE A 302 -4.68 -17.12 7.01
C ILE A 302 -4.05 -16.14 8.01
N SER A 303 -4.40 -16.22 9.29
CA SER A 303 -4.16 -15.18 10.28
C SER A 303 -2.69 -14.85 10.60
N GLU A 304 -1.73 -15.74 10.34
CA GLU A 304 -0.35 -15.52 10.80
C GLU A 304 0.58 -14.83 9.79
N SER A 305 0.35 -14.99 8.49
CA SER A 305 1.32 -14.55 7.45
C SER A 305 1.28 -13.05 7.11
N PHE A 306 0.24 -12.32 7.53
CA PHE A 306 0.05 -10.92 7.16
C PHE A 306 0.25 -9.93 8.31
N ARG A 307 0.67 -10.38 9.48
CA ARG A 307 0.99 -9.50 10.61
C ARG A 307 2.37 -8.86 10.41
N ASN A 308 2.43 -7.56 10.66
CA ASN A 308 3.71 -6.86 10.78
C ASN A 308 4.21 -7.02 12.22
N SER A 309 5.09 -7.99 12.47
CA SER A 309 5.56 -8.33 13.81
C SER A 309 6.17 -7.15 14.58
N SER A 310 6.88 -6.26 13.89
CA SER A 310 7.49 -5.06 14.51
C SER A 310 6.42 -4.08 14.97
N LEU A 311 5.38 -3.92 14.19
CA LEU A 311 4.30 -3.00 14.46
C LEU A 311 3.30 -3.57 15.48
N ASP A 312 3.01 -4.87 15.43
CA ASP A 312 2.22 -5.56 16.46
C ASP A 312 2.92 -5.45 17.82
N ASN A 313 4.25 -5.64 17.87
CA ASN A 313 5.03 -5.46 19.08
C ASN A 313 4.97 -4.01 19.58
N PHE A 314 5.12 -3.02 18.69
CA PHE A 314 4.98 -1.62 19.04
C PHE A 314 3.58 -1.32 19.61
N LEU A 315 2.52 -1.74 18.91
CA LEU A 315 1.14 -1.55 19.36
C LEU A 315 0.90 -2.17 20.74
N ARG A 316 1.42 -3.38 21.02
CA ARG A 316 1.31 -4.03 22.33
C ARG A 316 1.88 -3.17 23.47
N HIS A 317 2.97 -2.44 23.21
CA HIS A 317 3.62 -1.58 24.22
C HIS A 317 2.93 -0.23 24.43
N VAL A 318 2.24 0.30 23.41
CA VAL A 318 1.62 1.64 23.48
C VAL A 318 0.12 1.62 23.76
N LEU A 319 -0.53 0.45 23.70
CA LEU A 319 -1.95 0.30 24.02
C LEU A 319 -2.21 0.51 25.53
N SER A 320 -2.71 1.71 25.89
CA SER A 320 -3.18 1.96 27.26
C SER A 320 -4.44 1.16 27.59
N LYS A 321 -4.76 1.04 28.88
CA LYS A 321 -5.97 0.33 29.35
C LYS A 321 -7.24 0.94 28.74
N ASP A 322 -7.34 2.26 28.66
CA ASP A 322 -8.51 2.96 28.15
C ASP A 322 -8.72 2.67 26.66
N ILE A 323 -7.63 2.66 25.88
CA ILE A 323 -7.67 2.33 24.45
C ILE A 323 -8.09 0.88 24.24
N LYS A 324 -7.57 -0.07 25.05
CA LYS A 324 -7.98 -1.48 25.00
C LYS A 324 -9.48 -1.64 25.26
N GLU A 325 -10.02 -0.94 26.25
CA GLU A 325 -11.45 -0.98 26.55
C GLU A 325 -12.29 -0.45 25.37
N GLN A 326 -11.87 0.62 24.71
CA GLN A 326 -12.55 1.17 23.55
C GLN A 326 -12.46 0.22 22.35
N LEU A 327 -11.31 -0.37 22.09
CA LEU A 327 -11.15 -1.39 21.04
C LEU A 327 -12.02 -2.62 21.33
N LEU A 328 -12.10 -3.08 22.56
CA LEU A 328 -12.99 -4.18 22.96
C LEU A 328 -14.48 -3.82 22.71
N LYS A 329 -14.90 -2.60 23.02
CA LYS A 329 -16.26 -2.13 22.69
C LYS A 329 -16.50 -2.13 21.19
N CYS A 330 -15.52 -1.68 20.40
CA CYS A 330 -15.58 -1.72 18.93
C CYS A 330 -15.67 -3.18 18.43
N ILE A 331 -14.86 -4.08 18.99
CA ILE A 331 -14.82 -5.50 18.64
C ILE A 331 -16.13 -6.22 18.99
N ASP A 332 -16.64 -6.05 20.20
CA ASP A 332 -17.73 -6.87 20.73
C ASP A 332 -19.11 -6.27 20.45
N LEU A 333 -19.23 -4.96 20.48
CA LEU A 333 -20.50 -4.23 20.34
C LEU A 333 -20.66 -3.53 18.97
N GLY A 334 -19.59 -3.51 18.13
CA GLY A 334 -19.62 -2.82 16.84
C GLY A 334 -19.71 -1.29 16.95
N ILE A 335 -19.31 -0.73 18.09
CA ILE A 335 -19.33 0.72 18.30
C ILE A 335 -18.22 1.35 17.45
N SER A 336 -18.57 2.34 16.61
CA SER A 336 -17.62 3.09 15.82
C SER A 336 -16.86 4.12 16.66
N ILE A 337 -15.63 4.40 16.24
CA ILE A 337 -14.76 5.41 16.82
C ILE A 337 -14.79 6.62 15.90
N ASP A 338 -15.28 7.77 16.38
CA ASP A 338 -15.34 8.98 15.60
C ASP A 338 -14.03 9.76 15.67
N LEU A 339 -13.49 10.09 14.48
CA LEU A 339 -12.23 10.81 14.33
C LEU A 339 -12.39 11.92 13.29
N ALA A 340 -11.91 13.13 13.59
CA ALA A 340 -11.84 14.18 12.58
C ALA A 340 -10.91 13.77 11.45
N GLN A 341 -11.30 14.01 10.19
CA GLN A 341 -10.50 13.66 9.02
C GLN A 341 -9.08 14.21 9.09
N SER A 342 -8.90 15.43 9.63
CA SER A 342 -7.58 16.04 9.85
C SER A 342 -6.68 15.27 10.83
N ASN A 343 -7.25 14.39 11.65
CA ASN A 343 -6.51 13.60 12.64
C ASN A 343 -6.15 12.19 12.17
N LEU A 344 -6.45 11.83 10.92
CA LEU A 344 -6.04 10.54 10.35
C LEU A 344 -4.54 10.43 10.08
N TYR A 345 -3.86 11.56 10.03
CA TYR A 345 -2.42 11.64 9.80
C TYR A 345 -1.76 12.31 11.01
N PRO A 346 -1.39 11.51 12.03
CA PRO A 346 -0.85 12.06 13.26
C PRO A 346 0.53 12.64 13.06
N GLN A 347 0.82 13.71 13.80
CA GLN A 347 2.19 14.09 14.06
C GLN A 347 2.79 13.04 15.01
N LEU A 348 3.68 12.19 14.50
CA LEU A 348 4.24 11.06 15.24
C LEU A 348 5.29 11.43 16.29
N ASP A 349 5.58 12.75 16.46
CA ASP A 349 6.45 13.24 17.53
C ASP A 349 5.85 12.98 18.93
N MET A 350 4.54 12.75 19.02
CA MET A 350 3.85 12.35 20.25
C MET A 350 2.72 11.37 19.94
N LEU A 351 2.84 10.13 20.40
CA LEU A 351 1.76 9.15 20.38
C LEU A 351 0.72 9.53 21.43
N THR A 352 -0.40 10.03 20.95
CA THR A 352 -1.60 10.27 21.75
C THR A 352 -2.63 9.19 21.45
N GLU A 353 -3.65 9.05 22.31
CA GLU A 353 -4.77 8.14 22.07
C GLU A 353 -5.40 8.34 20.67
N ARG A 354 -5.60 9.61 20.25
CA ARG A 354 -6.15 9.94 18.93
C ARG A 354 -5.25 9.47 17.77
N ASN A 355 -3.94 9.57 17.94
CA ASN A 355 -2.96 9.12 16.95
C ASN A 355 -2.99 7.61 16.77
N LEU A 356 -3.31 6.88 17.83
CA LEU A 356 -3.34 5.42 17.78
C LEU A 356 -4.50 4.90 16.90
N TYR A 357 -5.68 5.52 16.96
CA TYR A 357 -6.76 5.15 16.05
C TYR A 357 -6.44 5.44 14.59
N ALA A 358 -5.73 6.54 14.33
CA ALA A 358 -5.23 6.86 13.00
C ALA A 358 -4.21 5.82 12.50
N ILE A 359 -3.30 5.36 13.36
CA ILE A 359 -2.36 4.29 13.03
C ILE A 359 -3.12 2.98 12.75
N LEU A 360 -4.06 2.60 13.61
CA LEU A 360 -4.87 1.40 13.41
C LEU A 360 -5.66 1.46 12.08
N TYR A 361 -6.14 2.65 11.68
CA TYR A 361 -6.76 2.86 10.38
C TYR A 361 -5.75 2.66 9.23
N GLN A 362 -4.59 3.30 9.29
CA GLN A 362 -3.57 3.22 8.25
C GLN A 362 -3.02 1.80 8.08
N LEU A 363 -3.04 1.01 9.13
CA LEU A 363 -2.67 -0.41 9.12
C LEU A 363 -3.80 -1.35 8.68
N GLY A 364 -5.00 -0.84 8.47
CA GLY A 364 -6.16 -1.63 8.08
C GLY A 364 -6.83 -2.40 9.22
N ASN A 365 -6.49 -2.12 10.48
CA ASN A 365 -7.19 -2.66 11.64
C ASN A 365 -8.55 -1.97 11.84
N LEU A 366 -8.66 -0.72 11.42
CA LEU A 366 -9.90 0.03 11.29
C LEU A 366 -10.09 0.50 9.85
N CYS A 367 -11.33 0.77 9.46
CA CYS A 367 -11.67 1.38 8.18
C CYS A 367 -12.81 2.38 8.35
N ILE A 368 -13.06 3.23 7.35
CA ILE A 368 -14.15 4.19 7.35
C ILE A 368 -15.47 3.42 7.17
N LYS A 369 -16.42 3.61 8.09
CA LYS A 369 -17.79 3.05 8.02
C LYS A 369 -18.83 4.12 7.69
N ALA A 370 -18.55 5.38 8.02
CA ALA A 370 -19.38 6.52 7.66
C ALA A 370 -18.54 7.80 7.63
N SER A 371 -19.02 8.78 6.87
CA SER A 371 -18.43 10.12 6.79
C SER A 371 -19.51 11.17 6.89
N ARG A 372 -19.37 12.11 7.84
CA ARG A 372 -20.32 13.21 8.03
C ARG A 372 -19.61 14.49 8.46
N LYS A 373 -19.71 15.55 7.65
CA LYS A 373 -19.20 16.89 7.98
C LYS A 373 -17.72 16.90 8.46
N GLY A 374 -16.85 16.10 7.80
CA GLY A 374 -15.43 16.02 8.14
C GLY A 374 -15.12 15.14 9.38
N ILE A 375 -16.12 14.45 9.92
CA ILE A 375 -15.96 13.39 10.92
C ILE A 375 -16.07 12.05 10.21
N LEU A 376 -15.11 11.18 10.46
CA LEU A 376 -15.07 9.81 9.96
C LEU A 376 -15.37 8.86 11.13
N SER A 377 -16.38 8.02 10.96
CA SER A 377 -16.68 6.95 11.91
C SER A 377 -15.89 5.70 11.50
N LEU A 378 -14.92 5.33 12.32
CA LEU A 378 -14.06 4.18 12.09
C LEU A 378 -14.63 2.93 12.76
N GLY A 379 -14.52 1.79 12.09
CA GLY A 379 -14.93 0.49 12.61
C GLY A 379 -14.08 -0.64 12.05
N ILE A 380 -14.28 -1.85 12.57
CA ILE A 380 -13.55 -3.03 12.12
C ILE A 380 -14.06 -3.42 10.73
N PRO A 381 -13.16 -3.65 9.73
CA PRO A 381 -13.60 -3.98 8.38
C PRO A 381 -14.33 -5.33 8.31
N ASN A 382 -13.77 -6.40 8.88
CA ASN A 382 -14.23 -7.77 8.65
C ASN A 382 -13.86 -8.72 9.80
N LEU A 383 -14.22 -10.00 9.65
CA LEU A 383 -14.02 -11.01 10.69
C LEU A 383 -12.54 -11.36 10.91
N GLU A 384 -11.73 -11.36 9.87
CA GLU A 384 -10.30 -11.66 9.97
C GLU A 384 -9.59 -10.63 10.84
N VAL A 385 -9.82 -9.34 10.55
CA VAL A 385 -9.29 -8.23 11.36
C VAL A 385 -9.86 -8.25 12.78
N LYS A 386 -11.15 -8.58 12.91
CA LYS A 386 -11.79 -8.71 14.24
C LYS A 386 -11.08 -9.74 15.11
N GLN A 387 -10.73 -10.88 14.54
CA GLN A 387 -10.02 -11.93 15.25
C GLN A 387 -8.59 -11.51 15.61
N ALA A 388 -7.86 -10.93 14.63
CA ALA A 388 -6.51 -10.45 14.85
C ALA A 388 -6.42 -9.38 15.95
N LEU A 389 -7.37 -8.42 15.97
CA LEU A 389 -7.44 -7.42 17.04
C LEU A 389 -7.78 -8.02 18.40
N LYS A 390 -8.66 -9.03 18.47
CA LYS A 390 -8.94 -9.74 19.73
C LYS A 390 -7.68 -10.37 20.32
N GLU A 391 -6.86 -10.99 19.50
CA GLU A 391 -5.59 -11.58 19.93
C GLU A 391 -4.60 -10.49 20.34
N LEU A 392 -4.49 -9.39 19.59
CA LEU A 392 -3.63 -8.25 19.93
C LEU A 392 -3.96 -7.65 21.30
N VAL A 393 -5.26 -7.55 21.62
CA VAL A 393 -5.74 -6.92 22.88
C VAL A 393 -5.71 -7.87 24.07
N LYS A 394 -5.78 -9.21 23.86
CA LYS A 394 -5.79 -10.21 24.95
C LYS A 394 -4.41 -10.52 25.52
N ASP A 395 -3.36 -10.47 24.69
CA ASP A 395 -2.01 -10.90 25.05
C ASP A 395 -1.21 -9.81 25.81
N VAL A 396 -1.86 -8.78 26.33
CA VAL A 396 -1.20 -7.65 27.04
C VAL A 396 -1.79 -7.44 28.45
#